data_2da670343b6092f286172732aaa5d48b
#
_entry.id   2da670343b6092f286172732aaa5d48b
#
_cell.length_a   1.000
_cell.length_b   1.000
_cell.length_c   1.000
_cell.angle_alpha   90.00
_cell.angle_beta   90.00
_cell.angle_gamma   90.00
#
_symmetry.space_group_name_H-M   'P 1'
#
loop_
_entity.id
_entity.type
_entity.pdbx_description
1 polymer ?
#
loop_
_entity_poly.entity_id
_entity_poly.type
_entity_poly.pdbx_seq_one_letter_code
_entity_poly.pdbx_strand_id
1 'polypeptide(L)'
;MKPLGKRMAMAVLCALTLTSPLFLSGCSMSELWQGTEQSRKEIAQRSEQNQVQLFNQYVKAISRYNRMAVMFDYANTPTINDLKAGKHLTVFNTPNFKQLQKELEEAKQAGIPYDEMKEPLDKLLSKLNEITPVAEELDAYYKSKGYTTDNYAKEQQLGPKYVQLYEQFVPIYADFDNLMHKINLDRLQQQ
;
A
#
# COMPACT_ATOMS: atom_id res chain seq x y z
N MET A 1 6.70 -22.78 51.35
CA MET A 1 5.75 -21.92 52.14
C MET A 1 5.06 -20.97 51.20
N LYS A 2 3.74 -21.15 50.99
CA LYS A 2 2.82 -20.17 50.36
C LYS A 2 2.43 -19.08 51.38
N PRO A 3 2.03 -17.87 50.98
CA PRO A 3 0.61 -17.63 50.61
C PRO A 3 0.47 -16.68 49.42
N LEU A 4 -0.41 -16.91 48.55
CA LEU A 4 -1.83 -16.43 48.37
C LEU A 4 -2.09 -14.97 48.81
N GLY A 5 -2.29 -14.08 47.84
CA GLY A 5 -2.75 -12.69 47.97
C GLY A 5 -3.78 -12.34 46.89
N LYS A 6 -5.01 -12.52 47.25
CA LYS A 6 -6.35 -12.05 46.86
C LYS A 6 -6.48 -11.01 45.73
N ARG A 7 -7.25 -11.42 44.72
CA ARG A 7 -7.95 -10.58 43.76
C ARG A 7 -9.01 -9.75 44.47
N MET A 8 -9.00 -8.42 44.32
CA MET A 8 -10.11 -7.53 44.68
C MET A 8 -10.77 -7.05 43.41
N ALA A 9 -11.93 -7.62 43.12
CA ALA A 9 -12.87 -7.08 42.15
C ALA A 9 -13.64 -5.96 42.82
N MET A 10 -13.53 -4.74 42.33
CA MET A 10 -14.31 -3.60 42.79
C MET A 10 -15.54 -3.42 41.90
N ALA A 11 -16.65 -3.95 42.31
CA ALA A 11 -17.95 -3.69 41.71
C ALA A 11 -18.44 -2.32 42.18
N VAL A 12 -18.52 -1.35 41.27
CA VAL A 12 -19.17 -0.06 41.56
C VAL A 12 -20.66 -0.23 41.25
N LEU A 13 -21.44 -0.33 42.30
CA LEU A 13 -22.91 -0.29 42.26
C LEU A 13 -23.34 1.18 42.24
N CYS A 14 -23.72 1.71 41.07
CA CYS A 14 -24.45 2.99 41.00
C CYS A 14 -25.94 2.75 41.25
N ALA A 15 -26.37 3.02 42.46
CA ALA A 15 -27.80 3.12 42.79
C ALA A 15 -28.34 4.44 42.20
N LEU A 16 -29.14 4.36 41.17
CA LEU A 16 -29.94 5.45 40.64
C LEU A 16 -31.25 5.53 41.40
N THR A 17 -31.37 6.55 42.27
CA THR A 17 -32.65 6.95 42.88
C THR A 17 -33.50 7.65 41.82
N LEU A 18 -34.57 6.98 41.44
CA LEU A 18 -35.69 7.53 40.64
C LEU A 18 -36.50 8.50 41.44
N THR A 19 -36.37 9.79 41.19
CA THR A 19 -37.42 10.76 41.52
C THR A 19 -37.86 11.39 40.21
N SER A 20 -39.02 10.94 39.72
CA SER A 20 -39.70 11.57 38.61
C SER A 20 -40.40 12.87 39.02
N PRO A 21 -40.45 13.85 38.08
CA PRO A 21 -41.75 14.34 37.70
C PRO A 21 -42.05 14.06 36.23
N LEU A 22 -43.19 13.53 35.99
CA LEU A 22 -43.83 13.35 34.68
C LEU A 22 -44.01 14.70 33.99
N PHE A 23 -43.09 15.03 33.04
CA PHE A 23 -43.44 15.94 31.97
C PHE A 23 -43.65 15.12 30.72
N LEU A 24 -44.91 14.88 30.44
CA LEU A 24 -45.46 14.43 29.15
C LEU A 24 -45.25 15.61 28.17
N SER A 25 -44.04 15.85 27.68
CA SER A 25 -43.83 16.52 26.41
C SER A 25 -43.71 15.45 25.38
N GLY A 26 -44.66 15.37 24.48
CA GLY A 26 -44.71 14.44 23.38
C GLY A 26 -43.52 14.65 22.44
N CYS A 27 -42.43 13.95 22.70
CA CYS A 27 -41.44 13.67 21.65
C CYS A 27 -42.13 12.74 20.68
N SER A 28 -42.47 13.28 19.52
CA SER A 28 -43.09 12.47 18.46
C SER A 28 -42.13 11.35 18.06
N MET A 29 -42.64 10.16 17.86
CA MET A 29 -41.85 9.02 17.34
C MET A 29 -41.09 9.41 16.07
N SER A 30 -41.52 10.40 15.33
CA SER A 30 -40.85 10.97 14.14
C SER A 30 -39.49 11.61 14.45
N GLU A 31 -39.29 12.27 15.61
CA GLU A 31 -38.01 12.89 15.99
C GLU A 31 -36.95 11.85 16.40
N LEU A 32 -37.38 10.75 17.05
CA LEU A 32 -36.52 9.61 17.35
C LEU A 32 -36.05 8.90 16.09
N TRP A 33 -36.93 8.74 15.10
CA TRP A 33 -36.57 8.13 13.80
C TRP A 33 -35.64 9.03 12.95
N GLN A 34 -35.85 10.34 12.93
CA GLN A 34 -34.99 11.29 12.25
C GLN A 34 -33.58 11.33 12.85
N GLY A 35 -33.45 11.32 14.19
CA GLY A 35 -32.15 11.26 14.85
C GLY A 35 -31.34 10.01 14.52
N THR A 36 -31.99 8.84 14.44
CA THR A 36 -31.32 7.58 14.08
C THR A 36 -30.94 7.53 12.60
N GLU A 37 -31.73 8.11 11.72
CA GLU A 37 -31.43 8.18 10.29
C GLU A 37 -30.27 9.14 9.99
N GLN A 38 -30.23 10.28 10.66
CA GLN A 38 -29.15 11.24 10.55
C GLN A 38 -27.83 10.65 11.06
N SER A 39 -27.84 9.95 12.19
CA SER A 39 -26.66 9.27 12.73
C SER A 39 -26.15 8.17 11.78
N ARG A 40 -27.06 7.43 11.13
CA ARG A 40 -26.67 6.44 10.10
C ARG A 40 -26.03 7.08 8.87
N LYS A 41 -26.54 8.22 8.40
CA LYS A 41 -25.97 8.98 7.29
C LYS A 41 -24.57 9.50 7.63
N GLU A 42 -24.38 10.04 8.84
CA GLU A 42 -23.08 10.52 9.30
C GLU A 42 -22.05 9.40 9.43
N ILE A 43 -22.44 8.22 9.94
CA ILE A 43 -21.57 7.04 10.04
C ILE A 43 -21.19 6.57 8.63
N ALA A 44 -22.15 6.49 7.70
CA ALA A 44 -21.90 6.10 6.32
C ALA A 44 -20.93 7.06 5.61
N GLN A 45 -21.14 8.38 5.76
CA GLN A 45 -20.25 9.40 5.19
C GLN A 45 -18.83 9.33 5.76
N ARG A 46 -18.67 9.12 7.08
CA ARG A 46 -17.34 8.94 7.70
C ARG A 46 -16.64 7.67 7.19
N SER A 47 -17.39 6.59 7.01
CA SER A 47 -16.87 5.33 6.46
C SER A 47 -16.37 5.54 5.04
N GLU A 48 -17.15 6.21 4.19
CA GLU A 48 -16.78 6.52 2.82
C GLU A 48 -15.57 7.45 2.75
N GLN A 49 -15.55 8.52 3.55
CA GLN A 49 -14.40 9.44 3.62
C GLN A 49 -13.11 8.71 4.02
N ASN A 50 -13.19 7.81 5.01
CA ASN A 50 -12.04 7.00 5.42
C ASN A 50 -11.57 6.08 4.29
N GLN A 51 -12.49 5.42 3.60
CA GLN A 51 -12.19 4.55 2.45
C GLN A 51 -11.47 5.34 1.34
N VAL A 52 -11.95 6.56 1.03
CA VAL A 52 -11.33 7.47 0.07
C VAL A 52 -9.92 7.87 0.50
N GLN A 53 -9.72 8.19 1.78
CA GLN A 53 -8.40 8.56 2.30
C GLN A 53 -7.39 7.40 2.20
N LEU A 54 -7.81 6.18 2.53
CA LEU A 54 -7.00 4.99 2.37
C LEU A 54 -6.64 4.76 0.90
N PHE A 55 -7.62 4.83 0.00
CA PHE A 55 -7.38 4.66 -1.44
C PHE A 55 -6.38 5.68 -1.99
N ASN A 56 -6.47 6.93 -1.56
CA ASN A 56 -5.58 7.99 -2.01
C ASN A 56 -4.10 7.77 -1.62
N GLN A 57 -3.81 6.97 -0.60
CA GLN A 57 -2.43 6.60 -0.27
C GLN A 57 -1.82 5.71 -1.37
N TYR A 58 -2.59 4.73 -1.86
CA TYR A 58 -2.17 3.88 -2.99
C TYR A 58 -2.05 4.68 -4.28
N VAL A 59 -3.03 5.54 -4.58
CA VAL A 59 -2.97 6.45 -5.75
C VAL A 59 -1.71 7.30 -5.72
N LYS A 60 -1.33 7.82 -4.55
CA LYS A 60 -0.12 8.63 -4.38
C LYS A 60 1.16 7.83 -4.67
N ALA A 61 1.26 6.60 -4.15
CA ALA A 61 2.39 5.70 -4.39
C ALA A 61 2.55 5.38 -5.88
N ILE A 62 1.47 4.94 -6.52
CA ILE A 62 1.43 4.59 -7.94
C ILE A 62 1.71 5.82 -8.83
N SER A 63 1.06 6.96 -8.58
CA SER A 63 1.29 8.17 -9.35
C SER A 63 2.72 8.71 -9.23
N ARG A 64 3.35 8.55 -8.05
CA ARG A 64 4.76 8.91 -7.87
C ARG A 64 5.66 8.00 -8.69
N TYR A 65 5.44 6.69 -8.61
CA TYR A 65 6.19 5.72 -9.39
C TYR A 65 6.02 5.97 -10.89
N ASN A 66 4.80 6.16 -11.40
CA ASN A 66 4.52 6.43 -12.81
C ASN A 66 5.21 7.69 -13.32
N ARG A 67 5.21 8.78 -12.55
CA ARG A 67 5.94 10.02 -12.93
C ARG A 67 7.43 9.78 -13.08
N MET A 68 8.00 8.92 -12.24
CA MET A 68 9.42 8.58 -12.31
C MET A 68 9.67 7.55 -13.42
N ALA A 69 8.76 6.58 -13.61
CA ALA A 69 8.89 5.52 -14.61
C ALA A 69 8.99 6.07 -16.03
N VAL A 70 8.23 7.11 -16.38
CA VAL A 70 8.35 7.76 -17.70
C VAL A 70 9.78 8.27 -17.96
N MET A 71 10.46 8.79 -16.94
CA MET A 71 11.86 9.18 -17.05
C MET A 71 12.80 7.97 -17.07
N PHE A 72 12.44 6.91 -16.32
CA PHE A 72 13.26 5.69 -16.20
C PHE A 72 13.07 4.73 -17.36
N ASP A 73 11.89 4.63 -17.99
CA ASP A 73 11.69 3.78 -19.17
C ASP A 73 12.64 4.18 -20.29
N TYR A 74 12.91 5.48 -20.45
CA TYR A 74 13.89 5.96 -21.41
C TYR A 74 15.32 5.51 -21.07
N ALA A 75 15.66 5.43 -19.78
CA ALA A 75 17.01 5.07 -19.32
C ALA A 75 17.15 3.57 -18.99
N ASN A 76 16.07 2.90 -18.56
CA ASN A 76 16.10 1.50 -18.14
C ASN A 76 15.93 0.51 -19.32
N THR A 77 15.18 0.88 -20.36
CA THR A 77 15.02 0.03 -21.54
C THR A 77 16.37 -0.30 -22.18
N PRO A 78 17.29 0.64 -22.42
CA PRO A 78 18.65 0.32 -22.85
C PRO A 78 19.39 -0.60 -21.90
N THR A 79 19.29 -0.38 -20.57
CA THR A 79 19.92 -1.22 -19.55
C THR A 79 19.44 -2.68 -19.66
N ILE A 80 18.12 -2.90 -19.76
CA ILE A 80 17.55 -4.25 -19.92
C ILE A 80 17.99 -4.89 -21.23
N ASN A 81 17.96 -4.16 -22.34
CA ASN A 81 18.35 -4.65 -23.66
C ASN A 81 19.82 -5.02 -23.73
N ASP A 82 20.70 -4.22 -23.14
CA ASP A 82 22.13 -4.48 -23.11
C ASP A 82 22.47 -5.69 -22.23
N LEU A 83 21.84 -5.82 -21.05
CA LEU A 83 21.99 -7.01 -20.21
C LEU A 83 21.49 -8.28 -20.92
N LYS A 84 20.37 -8.23 -21.64
CA LYS A 84 19.87 -9.34 -22.46
C LYS A 84 20.83 -9.73 -23.59
N ALA A 85 21.48 -8.75 -24.19
CA ALA A 85 22.46 -8.97 -25.25
C ALA A 85 23.83 -9.41 -24.70
N GLY A 86 23.99 -9.58 -23.38
CA GLY A 86 25.27 -9.91 -22.76
C GLY A 86 26.32 -8.80 -22.87
N LYS A 87 25.89 -7.57 -23.09
CA LYS A 87 26.79 -6.42 -23.12
C LYS A 87 27.06 -5.93 -21.70
N HIS A 88 28.32 -5.55 -21.48
CA HIS A 88 28.73 -4.97 -20.21
C HIS A 88 28.26 -3.52 -20.07
N LEU A 89 27.77 -3.19 -18.89
CA LEU A 89 27.33 -1.84 -18.56
C LEU A 89 28.43 -1.08 -17.79
N THR A 90 28.41 0.24 -17.92
CA THR A 90 29.21 1.14 -17.08
C THR A 90 28.32 2.01 -16.18
N VAL A 91 27.04 2.07 -16.48
CA VAL A 91 26.00 2.77 -15.71
C VAL A 91 24.78 1.85 -15.61
N PHE A 92 24.24 1.75 -14.42
CA PHE A 92 23.02 0.98 -14.16
C PHE A 92 21.90 1.94 -13.78
N ASN A 93 20.83 1.93 -14.57
CA ASN A 93 19.64 2.69 -14.28
C ASN A 93 18.52 1.70 -13.92
N THR A 94 17.86 1.94 -12.80
CA THR A 94 16.76 1.12 -12.30
C THR A 94 15.66 1.99 -11.72
N PRO A 95 14.37 1.62 -11.87
CA PRO A 95 13.30 2.28 -11.15
C PRO A 95 13.50 2.20 -9.63
N ASN A 96 12.93 3.16 -8.90
CA ASN A 96 13.03 3.15 -7.45
C ASN A 96 12.02 2.18 -6.83
N PHE A 97 12.28 0.88 -6.99
CA PHE A 97 11.45 -0.20 -6.44
C PHE A 97 11.30 -0.11 -4.92
N LYS A 98 12.38 0.25 -4.22
CA LYS A 98 12.37 0.38 -2.75
C LYS A 98 11.37 1.43 -2.28
N GLN A 99 11.30 2.57 -2.96
CA GLN A 99 10.35 3.62 -2.58
C GLN A 99 8.91 3.19 -2.85
N LEU A 100 8.64 2.56 -4.00
CA LEU A 100 7.33 2.01 -4.32
C LEU A 100 6.91 0.97 -3.29
N GLN A 101 7.79 0.02 -2.98
CA GLN A 101 7.56 -1.02 -1.99
C GLN A 101 7.19 -0.44 -0.63
N LYS A 102 8.01 0.49 -0.11
CA LYS A 102 7.79 1.15 1.17
C LYS A 102 6.43 1.85 1.22
N GLU A 103 6.10 2.64 0.20
CA GLU A 103 4.84 3.40 0.17
C GLU A 103 3.61 2.48 0.10
N LEU A 104 3.69 1.37 -0.65
CA LEU A 104 2.61 0.38 -0.71
C LEU A 104 2.47 -0.42 0.60
N GLU A 105 3.57 -0.75 1.27
CA GLU A 105 3.55 -1.40 2.59
C GLU A 105 2.95 -0.49 3.65
N GLU A 106 3.32 0.80 3.67
CA GLU A 106 2.74 1.81 4.57
C GLU A 106 1.22 1.96 4.32
N ALA A 107 0.80 2.04 3.05
CA ALA A 107 -0.61 2.11 2.70
C ALA A 107 -1.36 0.84 3.12
N LYS A 108 -0.77 -0.36 2.93
CA LYS A 108 -1.34 -1.63 3.36
C LYS A 108 -1.51 -1.72 4.88
N GLN A 109 -0.54 -1.21 5.65
CA GLN A 109 -0.62 -1.16 7.12
C GLN A 109 -1.74 -0.22 7.59
N ALA A 110 -1.99 0.89 6.88
CA ALA A 110 -3.09 1.78 7.18
C ALA A 110 -4.47 1.15 6.88
N GLY A 111 -4.55 0.26 5.88
CA GLY A 111 -5.73 -0.51 5.51
C GLY A 111 -5.91 -0.65 4.01
N ILE A 112 -6.66 -1.68 3.61
CA ILE A 112 -7.01 -1.93 2.20
C ILE A 112 -8.47 -1.51 2.00
N PRO A 113 -8.74 -0.47 1.19
CA PRO A 113 -10.09 0.11 1.08
C PRO A 113 -11.08 -0.75 0.28
N TYR A 114 -10.60 -1.59 -0.64
CA TYR A 114 -11.42 -2.43 -1.52
C TYR A 114 -10.88 -3.86 -1.52
N ASP A 115 -11.77 -4.84 -1.34
CA ASP A 115 -11.37 -6.27 -1.27
C ASP A 115 -10.67 -6.75 -2.53
N GLU A 116 -11.07 -6.25 -3.70
CA GLU A 116 -10.46 -6.58 -4.99
C GLU A 116 -9.00 -6.15 -5.14
N MET A 117 -8.52 -5.24 -4.27
CA MET A 117 -7.12 -4.83 -4.25
C MET A 117 -6.19 -5.82 -3.54
N LYS A 118 -6.72 -6.68 -2.66
CA LYS A 118 -5.90 -7.53 -1.76
C LYS A 118 -4.93 -8.42 -2.51
N GLU A 119 -5.45 -9.27 -3.38
CA GLU A 119 -4.63 -10.24 -4.12
C GLU A 119 -3.65 -9.56 -5.10
N PRO A 120 -4.05 -8.58 -5.93
CA PRO A 120 -3.12 -7.88 -6.81
C PRO A 120 -2.03 -7.11 -6.05
N LEU A 121 -2.36 -6.48 -4.92
CA LEU A 121 -1.39 -5.81 -4.05
C LEU A 121 -0.38 -6.79 -3.47
N ASP A 122 -0.83 -7.95 -2.98
CA ASP A 122 0.05 -8.98 -2.42
C ASP A 122 1.00 -9.55 -3.47
N LYS A 123 0.54 -9.77 -4.69
CA LYS A 123 1.38 -10.17 -5.83
C LYS A 123 2.43 -9.12 -6.15
N LEU A 124 2.04 -7.85 -6.19
CA LEU A 124 2.95 -6.74 -6.47
C LEU A 124 4.02 -6.61 -5.37
N LEU A 125 3.62 -6.62 -4.10
CA LEU A 125 4.55 -6.55 -2.96
C LEU A 125 5.50 -7.75 -2.94
N SER A 126 5.00 -8.97 -3.23
CA SER A 126 5.86 -10.16 -3.35
C SER A 126 6.92 -9.97 -4.43
N LYS A 127 6.55 -9.44 -5.60
CA LYS A 127 7.51 -9.20 -6.68
C LYS A 127 8.51 -8.08 -6.35
N LEU A 128 8.06 -7.03 -5.67
CA LEU A 128 8.94 -5.98 -5.16
C LEU A 128 9.95 -6.52 -4.15
N ASN A 129 9.55 -7.44 -3.26
CA ASN A 129 10.45 -8.11 -2.32
C ASN A 129 11.56 -8.92 -3.02
N GLU A 130 11.30 -9.44 -4.22
CA GLU A 130 12.27 -10.20 -5.00
C GLU A 130 13.22 -9.28 -5.80
N ILE A 131 12.68 -8.26 -6.47
CA ILE A 131 13.47 -7.42 -7.39
C ILE A 131 14.27 -6.33 -6.67
N THR A 132 13.74 -5.75 -5.60
CA THR A 132 14.38 -4.62 -4.89
C THR A 132 15.81 -4.95 -4.45
N PRO A 133 16.10 -6.07 -3.74
CA PRO A 133 17.45 -6.36 -3.29
C PRO A 133 18.42 -6.57 -4.47
N VAL A 134 17.97 -7.18 -5.56
CA VAL A 134 18.82 -7.40 -6.74
C VAL A 134 19.15 -6.06 -7.43
N ALA A 135 18.16 -5.18 -7.56
CA ALA A 135 18.34 -3.86 -8.14
C ALA A 135 19.29 -3.00 -7.28
N GLU A 136 19.13 -3.00 -5.94
CA GLU A 136 20.00 -2.27 -5.03
C GLU A 136 21.45 -2.79 -5.06
N GLU A 137 21.61 -4.10 -5.16
CA GLU A 137 22.94 -4.71 -5.23
C GLU A 137 23.67 -4.38 -6.53
N LEU A 138 22.97 -4.39 -7.67
CA LEU A 138 23.52 -3.95 -8.95
C LEU A 138 23.82 -2.44 -8.94
N ASP A 139 22.91 -1.62 -8.41
CA ASP A 139 23.12 -0.17 -8.31
C ASP A 139 24.38 0.17 -7.48
N ALA A 140 24.53 -0.48 -6.32
CA ALA A 140 25.73 -0.33 -5.49
C ALA A 140 27.01 -0.80 -6.20
N TYR A 141 26.94 -1.91 -6.93
CA TYR A 141 28.05 -2.45 -7.69
C TYR A 141 28.55 -1.48 -8.77
N TYR A 142 27.63 -0.90 -9.54
CA TYR A 142 27.99 0.06 -10.58
C TYR A 142 28.46 1.41 -10.01
N LYS A 143 27.81 1.90 -8.94
CA LYS A 143 28.23 3.12 -8.25
C LYS A 143 29.64 3.02 -7.68
N SER A 144 30.01 1.87 -7.15
CA SER A 144 31.36 1.59 -6.64
C SER A 144 32.38 1.27 -7.75
N LYS A 145 31.94 1.14 -9.01
CA LYS A 145 32.74 0.69 -10.14
C LYS A 145 33.35 -0.71 -9.93
N GLY A 146 32.64 -1.59 -9.22
CA GLY A 146 33.09 -2.96 -8.92
C GLY A 146 33.52 -3.75 -10.15
N TYR A 147 32.91 -3.45 -11.30
CA TYR A 147 33.23 -4.06 -12.59
C TYR A 147 34.70 -3.88 -13.03
N THR A 148 35.39 -2.86 -12.50
CA THR A 148 36.81 -2.64 -12.81
C THR A 148 37.73 -3.60 -12.06
N THR A 149 37.24 -4.24 -11.00
CA THR A 149 38.03 -5.14 -10.15
C THR A 149 37.72 -6.62 -10.34
N ASP A 150 36.46 -6.96 -10.72
CA ASP A 150 36.01 -8.33 -10.86
C ASP A 150 35.75 -8.75 -12.33
N ASN A 151 36.08 -7.90 -13.29
CA ASN A 151 35.84 -8.14 -14.71
C ASN A 151 34.40 -8.52 -15.03
N TYR A 152 33.43 -7.79 -14.44
CA TYR A 152 31.99 -7.97 -14.58
C TYR A 152 31.42 -9.29 -14.03
N ALA A 153 32.16 -10.01 -13.18
CA ALA A 153 31.67 -11.29 -12.64
C ALA A 153 30.33 -11.15 -11.90
N LYS A 154 30.16 -10.06 -11.11
CA LYS A 154 28.91 -9.80 -10.41
C LYS A 154 27.76 -9.42 -11.34
N GLU A 155 28.01 -8.67 -12.39
CA GLU A 155 27.04 -8.36 -13.45
C GLU A 155 26.55 -9.64 -14.12
N GLN A 156 27.48 -10.53 -14.50
CA GLN A 156 27.14 -11.80 -15.15
C GLN A 156 26.27 -12.69 -14.25
N GLN A 157 26.43 -12.61 -12.95
CA GLN A 157 25.62 -13.34 -11.98
C GLN A 157 24.24 -12.72 -11.77
N LEU A 158 24.15 -11.41 -11.56
CA LEU A 158 22.93 -10.72 -11.16
C LEU A 158 22.13 -10.13 -12.32
N GLY A 159 22.79 -9.78 -13.44
CA GLY A 159 22.14 -9.17 -14.60
C GLY A 159 21.01 -10.00 -15.18
N PRO A 160 21.23 -11.30 -15.49
CA PRO A 160 20.14 -12.16 -15.97
C PRO A 160 18.99 -12.31 -14.98
N LYS A 161 19.29 -12.38 -13.68
CA LYS A 161 18.29 -12.45 -12.62
C LYS A 161 17.46 -11.14 -12.53
N TYR A 162 18.12 -9.98 -12.63
CA TYR A 162 17.44 -8.70 -12.67
C TYR A 162 16.50 -8.58 -13.87
N VAL A 163 16.96 -8.94 -15.06
CA VAL A 163 16.15 -8.95 -16.28
C VAL A 163 14.91 -9.82 -16.12
N GLN A 164 15.07 -11.05 -15.64
CA GLN A 164 13.94 -11.97 -15.42
C GLN A 164 12.93 -11.40 -14.44
N LEU A 165 13.38 -10.84 -13.30
CA LEU A 165 12.51 -10.26 -12.30
C LEU A 165 11.79 -9.00 -12.83
N TYR A 166 12.48 -8.18 -13.62
CA TYR A 166 11.89 -7.01 -14.25
C TYR A 166 10.79 -7.38 -15.24
N GLU A 167 11.01 -8.37 -16.09
CA GLU A 167 10.01 -8.86 -17.03
C GLU A 167 8.77 -9.44 -16.34
N GLN A 168 8.93 -10.04 -15.16
CA GLN A 168 7.83 -10.51 -14.35
C GLN A 168 7.13 -9.37 -13.60
N PHE A 169 7.87 -8.35 -13.16
CA PHE A 169 7.32 -7.20 -12.46
C PHE A 169 6.41 -6.36 -13.35
N VAL A 170 6.80 -6.10 -14.59
CA VAL A 170 6.06 -5.21 -15.51
C VAL A 170 4.57 -5.58 -15.64
N PRO A 171 4.18 -6.81 -15.98
CA PRO A 171 2.76 -7.16 -16.10
C PRO A 171 2.04 -7.12 -14.75
N ILE A 172 2.66 -7.55 -13.65
CA ILE A 172 2.05 -7.51 -12.31
C ILE A 172 1.77 -6.06 -11.89
N TYR A 173 2.71 -5.16 -12.16
CA TYR A 173 2.54 -3.74 -11.91
C TYR A 173 1.41 -3.13 -12.76
N ALA A 174 1.40 -3.45 -14.06
CA ALA A 174 0.37 -2.97 -14.97
C ALA A 174 -1.04 -3.43 -14.57
N ASP A 175 -1.19 -4.68 -14.11
CA ASP A 175 -2.46 -5.20 -13.62
C ASP A 175 -2.96 -4.43 -12.40
N PHE A 176 -2.06 -4.13 -11.45
CA PHE A 176 -2.42 -3.33 -10.26
C PHE A 176 -2.73 -1.88 -10.61
N ASP A 177 -1.95 -1.23 -11.47
CA ASP A 177 -2.19 0.15 -11.94
C ASP A 177 -3.54 0.27 -12.68
N ASN A 178 -3.86 -0.67 -13.57
CA ASN A 178 -5.15 -0.74 -14.27
C ASN A 178 -6.32 -0.92 -13.29
N LEU A 179 -6.16 -1.77 -12.27
CA LEU A 179 -7.17 -1.92 -11.22
C LEU A 179 -7.39 -0.62 -10.46
N MET A 180 -6.32 0.10 -10.11
CA MET A 180 -6.42 1.41 -9.45
C MET A 180 -7.16 2.44 -10.31
N HIS A 181 -6.89 2.45 -11.61
CA HIS A 181 -7.60 3.30 -12.57
C HIS A 181 -9.08 2.95 -12.66
N LYS A 182 -9.41 1.65 -12.76
CA LYS A 182 -10.81 1.18 -12.79
C LYS A 182 -11.56 1.62 -11.54
N ILE A 183 -11.04 1.35 -10.34
CA ILE A 183 -11.67 1.76 -9.09
C ILE A 183 -11.91 3.28 -9.04
N ASN A 184 -10.93 4.06 -9.50
CA ASN A 184 -11.07 5.52 -9.52
C ASN A 184 -12.18 5.99 -10.46
N LEU A 185 -12.32 5.39 -11.64
CA LEU A 185 -13.38 5.69 -12.59
C LEU A 185 -14.76 5.31 -12.04
N ASP A 186 -14.90 4.11 -11.47
CA ASP A 186 -16.15 3.62 -10.87
C ASP A 186 -16.63 4.56 -9.75
N ARG A 187 -15.70 5.07 -8.94
CA ARG A 187 -16.00 6.06 -7.89
C ARG A 187 -16.50 7.41 -8.44
N LEU A 188 -15.90 7.90 -9.53
CA LEU A 188 -16.31 9.16 -10.14
C LEU A 188 -17.70 9.07 -10.78
N GLN A 189 -18.13 7.89 -11.20
CA GLN A 189 -19.47 7.67 -11.79
C GLN A 189 -20.58 7.56 -10.72
N GLN A 190 -20.22 7.32 -9.45
CA GLN A 190 -21.16 7.20 -8.33
C GLN A 190 -21.43 8.51 -7.59
N GLN A 191 -20.74 9.59 -7.93
CA GLN A 191 -20.93 10.94 -7.41
C GLN A 191 -21.92 11.76 -8.24
#